data_c7270d2782649398ff698805c71382e3
#
_entry.id   c7270d2782649398ff698805c71382e3
#
_cell.length_a   1.000
_cell.length_b   1.000
_cell.length_c   1.000
_cell.angle_alpha   90.00
_cell.angle_beta   90.00
_cell.angle_gamma   90.00
#
_symmetry.space_group_name_H-M   'P 1'
#
loop_
_entity.id
_entity.type
_entity.pdbx_description
1 polymer ?
#
loop_
_entity_poly.entity_id
_entity_poly.type
_entity_poly.pdbx_seq_one_letter_code
_entity_poly.pdbx_strand_id
1 'polypeptide(L)'
;AARRCRKSRMRLRNILVIVKDMERSIKFYHDLFGLDIVLGNDGNTILTEGLVLQDEKIWRDFLGKTIIPESNSCELYFEEQNIERFVEKLERLYPNIQYVNRLMTHSWGQKVVRFYDLDGNLIEVGTPM
;
A
#
# COMPACT_ATOMS: atom_id res chain seq x y z
N ALA A 1 -31.37 -8.88 12.89
CA ALA A 1 -31.27 -10.01 11.98
C ALA A 1 -29.93 -10.07 11.30
N ALA A 2 -29.53 -9.04 10.57
CA ALA A 2 -28.24 -9.03 9.88
C ALA A 2 -27.06 -9.18 10.83
N ARG A 3 -27.17 -8.69 12.04
CA ARG A 3 -26.10 -8.76 13.03
C ARG A 3 -25.77 -10.15 13.48
N ARG A 4 -26.76 -11.04 13.52
CA ARG A 4 -26.53 -12.39 13.98
C ARG A 4 -25.59 -13.16 13.06
N CYS A 5 -25.54 -12.77 11.80
CA CYS A 5 -24.70 -13.43 10.81
C CYS A 5 -23.23 -12.99 10.88
N ARG A 6 -22.92 -11.94 11.66
CA ARG A 6 -21.56 -11.39 11.70
C ARG A 6 -20.52 -12.37 12.17
N LYS A 7 -20.83 -13.19 13.19
CA LYS A 7 -19.86 -14.13 13.73
C LYS A 7 -19.41 -15.16 12.72
N SER A 8 -20.33 -15.61 11.86
CA SER A 8 -20.04 -16.58 10.83
C SER A 8 -19.87 -15.96 9.44
N ARG A 9 -19.99 -14.64 9.36
CA ARG A 9 -19.92 -13.94 8.10
C ARG A 9 -18.49 -13.90 7.59
N MET A 10 -18.32 -14.23 6.29
CA MET A 10 -17.06 -14.03 5.60
C MET A 10 -16.73 -12.54 5.55
N ARG A 11 -15.46 -12.19 5.74
CA ARG A 11 -15.00 -10.80 5.72
C ARG A 11 -13.70 -10.68 4.95
N LEU A 12 -13.56 -9.59 4.20
CA LEU A 12 -12.27 -9.24 3.66
C LEU A 12 -11.45 -8.64 4.82
N ARG A 13 -10.43 -9.36 5.26
CA ARG A 13 -9.62 -8.95 6.43
C ARG A 13 -8.36 -8.22 6.03
N ASN A 14 -7.69 -8.72 5.01
CA ASN A 14 -6.36 -8.23 4.65
C ASN A 14 -6.22 -8.17 3.14
N ILE A 15 -5.37 -7.26 2.72
CA ILE A 15 -4.86 -7.20 1.36
C ILE A 15 -3.35 -7.38 1.47
N LEU A 16 -2.80 -8.30 0.67
CA LEU A 16 -1.37 -8.56 0.67
C LEU A 16 -0.70 -7.86 -0.50
N VAL A 17 0.43 -7.24 -0.21
CA VAL A 17 1.35 -6.77 -1.25
C VAL A 17 2.68 -7.51 -1.09
N ILE A 18 3.32 -7.78 -2.20
CA ILE A 18 4.52 -8.60 -2.22
C ILE A 18 5.75 -7.69 -2.21
N VAL A 19 6.69 -7.98 -1.33
CA VAL A 19 7.87 -7.15 -1.13
C VAL A 19 9.13 -8.03 -1.11
N LYS A 20 10.23 -7.48 -1.60
CA LYS A 20 11.52 -8.18 -1.63
C LYS A 20 12.32 -7.98 -0.36
N ASP A 21 12.18 -6.85 0.28
CA ASP A 21 12.92 -6.49 1.50
C ASP A 21 11.92 -6.04 2.54
N MET A 22 11.64 -6.92 3.50
CA MET A 22 10.61 -6.66 4.50
C MET A 22 10.91 -5.42 5.34
N GLU A 23 12.14 -5.27 5.83
CA GLU A 23 12.50 -4.15 6.71
C GLU A 23 12.34 -2.81 6.01
N ARG A 24 12.82 -2.69 4.78
CA ARG A 24 12.70 -1.43 4.04
C ARG A 24 11.24 -1.10 3.74
N SER A 25 10.42 -2.12 3.49
CA SER A 25 9.00 -1.91 3.18
C SER A 25 8.20 -1.53 4.43
N ILE A 26 8.51 -2.14 5.58
CA ILE A 26 7.93 -1.73 6.85
C ILE A 26 8.22 -0.25 7.10
N LYS A 27 9.48 0.17 6.90
CA LYS A 27 9.88 1.56 7.06
C LYS A 27 9.16 2.48 6.08
N PHE A 28 9.05 2.07 4.82
CA PHE A 28 8.38 2.84 3.77
C PHE A 28 6.92 3.14 4.15
N TYR A 29 6.17 2.12 4.52
CA TYR A 29 4.76 2.28 4.87
C TYR A 29 4.55 3.01 6.19
N HIS A 30 5.49 2.86 7.12
CA HIS A 30 5.45 3.61 8.38
C HIS A 30 5.75 5.10 8.13
N ASP A 31 6.85 5.41 7.45
CA ASP A 31 7.31 6.79 7.28
C ASP A 31 6.34 7.61 6.42
N LEU A 32 5.78 7.02 5.38
CA LEU A 32 4.92 7.74 4.45
C LEU A 32 3.45 7.74 4.88
N PHE A 33 2.97 6.65 5.43
CA PHE A 33 1.53 6.47 5.67
C PHE A 33 1.17 6.28 7.13
N GLY A 34 2.14 6.24 8.02
CA GLY A 34 1.89 6.07 9.45
C GLY A 34 1.37 4.70 9.83
N LEU A 35 1.56 3.69 8.99
CA LEU A 35 1.13 2.34 9.32
C LEU A 35 2.13 1.68 10.26
N ASP A 36 1.62 0.99 11.26
CA ASP A 36 2.43 0.34 12.30
C ASP A 36 2.27 -1.17 12.23
N ILE A 37 3.24 -1.89 12.78
CA ILE A 37 3.17 -3.35 12.86
C ILE A 37 2.12 -3.77 13.88
N VAL A 38 1.17 -4.58 13.44
CA VAL A 38 0.20 -5.23 14.32
C VAL A 38 0.72 -6.59 14.76
N LEU A 39 1.24 -7.38 13.81
CA LEU A 39 1.79 -8.68 14.08
C LEU A 39 2.89 -8.97 13.08
N GLY A 40 4.11 -9.17 13.60
CA GLY A 40 5.26 -9.52 12.77
C GLY A 40 5.51 -11.01 12.82
N ASN A 41 5.43 -11.65 11.68
CA ASN A 41 5.82 -13.04 11.51
C ASN A 41 6.97 -13.11 10.51
N ASP A 42 7.65 -14.24 10.50
CA ASP A 42 8.73 -14.47 9.56
C ASP A 42 8.16 -14.48 8.13
N GLY A 43 8.55 -13.47 7.33
CA GLY A 43 8.12 -13.37 5.94
C GLY A 43 6.71 -12.84 5.72
N ASN A 44 5.99 -12.46 6.79
CA ASN A 44 4.62 -11.97 6.68
C ASN A 44 4.36 -11.00 7.83
N THR A 45 4.17 -9.72 7.51
CA THR A 45 3.97 -8.69 8.52
C THR A 45 2.64 -7.99 8.29
N ILE A 46 1.78 -8.05 9.30
CA ILE A 46 0.48 -7.39 9.27
C ILE A 46 0.64 -5.97 9.81
N LEU A 47 0.24 -5.01 9.01
CA LEU A 47 0.24 -3.60 9.39
C LEU A 47 -1.17 -3.16 9.77
N THR A 48 -1.27 -2.01 10.40
CA THR A 48 -2.57 -1.37 10.68
C THR A 48 -3.35 -1.21 9.38
N GLU A 49 -4.68 -1.11 9.51
CA GLU A 49 -5.61 -0.97 8.39
C GLU A 49 -5.67 -2.17 7.44
N GLY A 50 -5.13 -3.31 7.86
CA GLY A 50 -5.29 -4.56 7.11
C GLY A 50 -4.34 -4.76 5.96
N LEU A 51 -3.33 -3.92 5.80
CA LEU A 51 -2.30 -4.14 4.80
C LEU A 51 -1.29 -5.16 5.32
N VAL A 52 -0.98 -6.17 4.52
CA VAL A 52 -0.01 -7.20 4.87
C VAL A 52 1.14 -7.16 3.88
N LEU A 53 2.35 -7.13 4.41
CA LEU A 53 3.56 -7.23 3.60
C LEU A 53 4.00 -8.70 3.58
N GLN A 54 4.12 -9.26 2.40
CA GLN A 54 4.44 -10.66 2.19
C GLN A 54 5.77 -10.80 1.48
N ASP A 55 6.68 -11.60 2.02
CA ASP A 55 7.97 -11.87 1.39
C ASP A 55 7.77 -12.56 0.04
N GLU A 56 8.45 -12.04 -0.99
CA GLU A 56 8.33 -12.51 -2.36
C GLU A 56 8.75 -13.97 -2.51
N LYS A 57 9.88 -14.36 -1.93
CA LYS A 57 10.39 -15.72 -2.08
C LYS A 57 9.44 -16.76 -1.52
N ILE A 58 8.93 -16.52 -0.32
CA ILE A 58 7.98 -17.40 0.33
C ILE A 58 6.70 -17.48 -0.48
N TRP A 59 6.23 -16.34 -0.99
CA TRP A 59 5.01 -16.27 -1.78
C TRP A 59 5.13 -17.06 -3.08
N ARG A 60 6.26 -16.94 -3.78
CA ARG A 60 6.52 -17.71 -5.00
C ARG A 60 6.55 -19.21 -4.73
N ASP A 61 7.13 -19.60 -3.60
CA ASP A 61 7.17 -21.02 -3.23
C ASP A 61 5.78 -21.57 -2.99
N PHE A 62 4.88 -20.77 -2.40
CA PHE A 62 3.49 -21.18 -2.19
C PHE A 62 2.71 -21.29 -3.49
N LEU A 63 2.85 -20.32 -4.37
CA LEU A 63 2.04 -20.23 -5.57
C LEU A 63 2.64 -20.96 -6.76
N GLY A 64 3.95 -21.12 -6.81
CA GLY A 64 4.62 -21.64 -7.99
C GLY A 64 4.49 -20.74 -9.20
N LYS A 65 4.31 -19.43 -8.99
CA LYS A 65 4.09 -18.47 -10.06
C LYS A 65 5.01 -17.27 -9.92
N THR A 66 5.25 -16.60 -11.04
CA THR A 66 6.07 -15.39 -11.10
C THR A 66 5.29 -14.19 -10.57
N ILE A 67 5.98 -13.34 -9.84
CA ILE A 67 5.44 -12.07 -9.41
C ILE A 67 5.73 -11.04 -10.49
N ILE A 68 4.71 -10.26 -10.85
CA ILE A 68 4.82 -9.25 -11.90
C ILE A 68 4.71 -7.86 -11.26
N PRO A 69 5.83 -7.15 -11.04
CA PRO A 69 5.75 -5.78 -10.55
C PRO A 69 5.14 -4.87 -11.61
N GLU A 70 4.53 -3.78 -11.17
CA GLU A 70 3.91 -2.80 -12.05
C GLU A 70 2.87 -3.40 -12.99
N SER A 71 2.17 -4.45 -12.55
CA SER A 71 1.09 -5.05 -13.33
C SER A 71 -0.13 -4.14 -13.42
N ASN A 72 -0.27 -3.21 -12.46
CA ASN A 72 -1.32 -2.19 -12.44
C ASN A 72 -2.75 -2.73 -12.34
N SER A 73 -2.91 -3.98 -11.91
CA SER A 73 -4.23 -4.59 -11.79
C SER A 73 -4.88 -4.36 -10.42
N CYS A 74 -4.20 -3.63 -9.55
CA CYS A 74 -4.68 -3.31 -8.20
C CYS A 74 -3.95 -2.07 -7.72
N GLU A 75 -4.57 -1.30 -6.83
CA GLU A 75 -3.89 -0.18 -6.21
C GLU A 75 -4.25 -0.08 -4.74
N LEU A 76 -3.35 0.53 -3.97
CA LEU A 76 -3.64 0.97 -2.61
C LEU A 76 -4.02 2.44 -2.68
N TYR A 77 -5.21 2.78 -2.20
CA TYR A 77 -5.68 4.16 -2.20
C TYR A 77 -5.63 4.72 -0.78
N PHE A 78 -4.92 5.84 -0.63
CA PHE A 78 -4.83 6.55 0.64
C PHE A 78 -5.44 7.94 0.47
N GLU A 79 -6.09 8.42 1.51
CA GLU A 79 -6.67 9.76 1.54
C GLU A 79 -5.79 10.67 2.40
N GLU A 80 -5.43 11.83 1.87
CA GLU A 80 -4.59 12.79 2.59
C GLU A 80 -5.07 14.20 2.34
N GLN A 81 -5.46 14.88 3.39
CA GLN A 81 -5.95 16.24 3.33
C GLN A 81 -4.88 17.22 2.87
N ASN A 82 -3.66 17.08 3.39
CA ASN A 82 -2.54 17.95 3.07
C ASN A 82 -1.59 17.24 2.10
N ILE A 83 -2.05 17.07 0.87
CA ILE A 83 -1.35 16.27 -0.11
C ILE A 83 -0.02 16.89 -0.57
N GLU A 84 0.06 18.23 -0.60
CA GLU A 84 1.31 18.91 -0.96
C GLU A 84 2.41 18.59 0.05
N ARG A 85 2.06 18.58 1.33
CA ARG A 85 3.00 18.22 2.39
C ARG A 85 3.42 16.76 2.30
N PHE A 86 2.49 15.89 1.93
CA PHE A 86 2.78 14.49 1.71
C PHE A 86 3.81 14.34 0.57
N VAL A 87 3.60 15.03 -0.55
CA VAL A 87 4.50 14.95 -1.70
C VAL A 87 5.90 15.47 -1.33
N GLU A 88 5.99 16.54 -0.55
CA GLU A 88 7.29 17.03 -0.07
C GLU A 88 8.02 15.97 0.76
N LYS A 89 7.30 15.29 1.65
CA LYS A 89 7.87 14.22 2.46
C LYS A 89 8.30 13.04 1.58
N LEU A 90 7.45 12.66 0.64
CA LEU A 90 7.75 11.57 -0.30
C LEU A 90 9.06 11.84 -1.04
N GLU A 91 9.22 13.03 -1.59
CA GLU A 91 10.41 13.38 -2.38
C GLU A 91 11.65 13.54 -1.52
N ARG A 92 11.47 13.99 -0.29
CA ARG A 92 12.59 14.11 0.64
C ARG A 92 13.13 12.75 1.08
N LEU A 93 12.23 11.83 1.40
CA LEU A 93 12.60 10.51 1.92
C LEU A 93 12.93 9.51 0.81
N TYR A 94 12.27 9.63 -0.33
CA TYR A 94 12.41 8.71 -1.45
C TYR A 94 12.56 9.48 -2.76
N PRO A 95 13.71 10.14 -2.97
CA PRO A 95 13.89 11.02 -4.14
C PRO A 95 13.85 10.28 -5.48
N ASN A 96 14.05 8.95 -5.46
CA ASN A 96 14.02 8.13 -6.66
C ASN A 96 12.69 7.41 -6.87
N ILE A 97 11.65 7.81 -6.14
CA ILE A 97 10.34 7.19 -6.28
C ILE A 97 9.84 7.27 -7.73
N GLN A 98 9.22 6.21 -8.20
CA GLN A 98 8.73 6.16 -9.57
C GLN A 98 7.28 6.60 -9.63
N TYR A 99 7.03 7.74 -10.25
CA TYR A 99 5.68 8.25 -10.43
C TYR A 99 4.98 7.60 -11.62
N VAL A 100 3.68 7.39 -11.46
CA VAL A 100 2.77 7.16 -12.58
C VAL A 100 2.27 8.51 -13.05
N ASN A 101 1.80 9.36 -12.12
CA ASN A 101 1.55 10.77 -12.39
C ASN A 101 1.94 11.60 -11.17
N ARG A 102 2.53 12.75 -11.42
CA ARG A 102 2.81 13.71 -10.36
C ARG A 102 1.52 14.35 -9.90
N LEU A 103 1.60 15.11 -8.82
CA LEU A 103 0.44 15.77 -8.25
C LEU A 103 -0.34 16.53 -9.32
N MET A 104 -1.60 16.19 -9.47
CA MET A 104 -2.50 16.80 -10.46
C MET A 104 -3.86 17.06 -9.82
N THR A 105 -4.62 17.94 -10.43
CA THR A 105 -5.98 18.26 -10.00
C THR A 105 -6.98 17.78 -11.05
N HIS A 106 -7.92 16.93 -10.63
CA HIS A 106 -9.02 16.52 -11.50
C HIS A 106 -10.01 17.67 -11.71
N SER A 107 -10.83 17.56 -12.76
CA SER A 107 -11.84 18.58 -13.08
C SER A 107 -12.83 18.81 -11.95
N TRP A 108 -13.06 17.81 -11.08
CA TRP A 108 -13.95 17.95 -9.94
C TRP A 108 -13.25 18.47 -8.68
N GLY A 109 -11.99 18.91 -8.79
CA GLY A 109 -11.27 19.58 -7.72
C GLY A 109 -10.40 18.70 -6.85
N GLN A 110 -10.52 17.39 -6.92
CA GLN A 110 -9.69 16.47 -6.15
C GLN A 110 -8.27 16.46 -6.69
N LYS A 111 -7.29 16.53 -5.78
CA LYS A 111 -5.88 16.40 -6.14
C LYS A 111 -5.46 14.96 -5.90
N VAL A 112 -4.67 14.40 -6.82
CA VAL A 112 -4.18 13.03 -6.72
C VAL A 112 -2.73 12.95 -7.18
N VAL A 113 -2.01 11.98 -6.61
CA VAL A 113 -0.67 11.57 -7.06
C VAL A 113 -0.62 10.05 -7.07
N ARG A 114 -0.01 9.48 -8.10
CA ARG A 114 0.16 8.02 -8.21
C ARG A 114 1.62 7.68 -8.37
N PHE A 115 2.04 6.66 -7.69
CA PHE A 115 3.43 6.20 -7.72
C PHE A 115 3.49 4.73 -7.32
N TYR A 116 4.67 4.14 -7.48
CA TYR A 116 4.90 2.77 -7.07
C TYR A 116 5.62 2.75 -5.73
N ASP A 117 5.31 1.73 -4.91
CA ASP A 117 6.15 1.46 -3.76
C ASP A 117 7.51 0.90 -4.24
N LEU A 118 8.36 0.47 -3.30
CA LEU A 118 9.72 0.02 -3.63
C LEU A 118 9.75 -1.29 -4.42
N ASP A 119 8.62 -1.96 -4.58
CA ASP A 119 8.52 -3.25 -5.25
C ASP A 119 7.55 -3.23 -6.44
N GLY A 120 7.10 -2.05 -6.85
CA GLY A 120 6.22 -1.93 -8.01
C GLY A 120 4.75 -2.12 -7.70
N ASN A 121 4.34 -1.98 -6.44
CA ASN A 121 2.93 -1.98 -6.08
C ASN A 121 2.37 -0.57 -6.25
N LEU A 122 1.24 -0.46 -6.96
CA LEU A 122 0.65 0.83 -7.31
C LEU A 122 -0.03 1.48 -6.11
N ILE A 123 0.28 2.74 -5.88
CA ILE A 123 -0.29 3.55 -4.81
C ILE A 123 -0.90 4.82 -5.40
N GLU A 124 -2.08 5.15 -4.95
CA GLU A 124 -2.70 6.45 -5.22
C GLU A 124 -2.96 7.15 -3.89
N VAL A 125 -2.59 8.42 -3.81
CA VAL A 125 -2.95 9.27 -2.68
C VAL A 125 -3.82 10.39 -3.24
N GLY A 126 -4.99 10.59 -2.64
CA GLY A 126 -5.93 11.62 -3.07
C GLY A 126 -6.43 12.45 -1.90
N THR A 127 -6.83 13.68 -2.19
CA THR A 127 -7.51 14.51 -1.19
C THR A 127 -8.93 14.01 -0.96
N PRO A 128 -9.52 14.28 0.22
CA PRO A 128 -10.91 13.93 0.48
C PRO A 128 -11.85 14.53 -0.57
N MET A 129 -12.87 13.76 -0.91
CA MET A 129 -13.91 14.21 -1.82
C MET A 129 -15.14 14.69 -1.07
#